data_3922b74ddae4c081c642c77f4f32f948
#
_entry.id   3922b74ddae4c081c642c77f4f32f948
#
_cell.length_a   1.000
_cell.length_b   1.000
_cell.length_c   1.000
_cell.angle_alpha   90.00
_cell.angle_beta   90.00
_cell.angle_gamma   90.00
#
_symmetry.space_group_name_H-M   'P 1'
#
loop_
_entity.id
_entity.type
_entity.pdbx_description
1 polymer ?
#
loop_
_entity_poly.entity_id
_entity_poly.type
_entity_poly.pdbx_seq_one_letter_code
_entity_poly.pdbx_strand_id
1 'polypeptide(L)'
;MSTNATSLARTVMAMRPMVPAKDFEISKRFYIELGFEPKTLTDRLVEMQFGAFSFILQAYYVQQWADNFVMHMRVSDVKVWWDHIDGLDLASRYGVETRAPQMEDWGLVAGVIDPSGVLWRIAEAPAPHPN
;
A
#
# COMPACT_ATOMS: atom_id res chain seq x y z
N MET A 1 9.33 -37.24 9.78
CA MET A 1 9.21 -36.94 8.33
C MET A 1 9.42 -35.47 8.10
N SER A 2 10.39 -35.13 7.29
CA SER A 2 10.66 -33.70 7.01
C SER A 2 9.74 -33.22 5.91
N THR A 3 9.25 -31.99 6.08
CA THR A 3 8.42 -31.31 5.07
C THR A 3 9.34 -30.46 4.19
N ASN A 4 9.33 -30.67 2.89
CA ASN A 4 10.16 -29.89 1.98
C ASN A 4 9.51 -28.53 1.67
N ALA A 5 10.31 -27.61 1.13
CA ALA A 5 9.86 -26.25 0.84
C ALA A 5 8.67 -26.22 -0.13
N THR A 6 8.62 -27.12 -1.12
CA THR A 6 7.51 -27.17 -2.08
C THR A 6 6.20 -27.54 -1.41
N SER A 7 6.24 -28.53 -0.52
CA SER A 7 5.05 -28.94 0.25
C SER A 7 4.58 -27.84 1.18
N LEU A 8 5.51 -27.16 1.85
CA LEU A 8 5.18 -26.04 2.71
C LEU A 8 4.57 -24.88 1.91
N ALA A 9 5.14 -24.58 0.76
CA ALA A 9 4.66 -23.48 -0.09
C ALA A 9 3.18 -23.66 -0.47
N ARG A 10 2.74 -24.89 -0.69
CA ARG A 10 1.34 -25.21 -1.03
C ARG A 10 0.38 -24.94 0.12
N THR A 11 0.87 -24.84 1.35
CA THR A 11 0.02 -24.54 2.50
C THR A 11 -0.20 -23.06 2.72
N VAL A 12 0.61 -22.18 2.10
CA VAL A 12 0.51 -20.74 2.27
C VAL A 12 -0.67 -20.24 1.45
N MET A 13 -1.66 -19.66 2.12
CA MET A 13 -2.86 -19.16 1.47
C MET A 13 -2.81 -17.66 1.24
N ALA A 14 -2.05 -16.95 2.04
CA ALA A 14 -1.85 -15.51 1.89
C ALA A 14 -0.65 -15.08 2.71
N MET A 15 -0.04 -13.99 2.28
CA MET A 15 1.03 -13.33 3.02
C MET A 15 0.78 -11.84 2.88
N ARG A 16 0.48 -11.16 4.00
CA ARG A 16 0.08 -9.77 3.95
C ARG A 16 0.81 -8.96 5.00
N PRO A 17 1.27 -7.74 4.63
CA PRO A 17 1.77 -6.82 5.65
C PRO A 17 0.63 -6.33 6.53
N MET A 18 0.95 -6.00 7.77
CA MET A 18 0.01 -5.38 8.70
C MET A 18 0.43 -3.93 8.86
N VAL A 19 -0.36 -3.03 8.27
CA VAL A 19 -0.07 -1.61 8.21
C VAL A 19 -0.62 -0.92 9.45
N PRO A 20 0.19 -0.15 10.19
CA PRO A 20 -0.28 0.49 11.41
C PRO A 20 -1.18 1.69 11.10
N ALA A 21 -2.11 1.95 12.01
CA ALA A 21 -2.96 3.14 11.94
C ALA A 21 -2.97 3.85 13.29
N LYS A 22 -2.57 5.12 13.28
CA LYS A 22 -2.62 5.99 14.46
C LYS A 22 -4.07 6.31 14.79
N ASP A 23 -4.85 6.66 13.78
CA ASP A 23 -6.30 6.82 13.86
C ASP A 23 -6.93 5.85 12.85
N PHE A 24 -7.50 4.77 13.37
CA PHE A 24 -7.96 3.65 12.55
C PHE A 24 -9.06 4.08 11.56
N GLU A 25 -10.03 4.87 12.01
CA GLU A 25 -11.15 5.28 11.16
C GLU A 25 -10.70 6.26 10.06
N ILE A 26 -9.77 7.16 10.37
CA ILE A 26 -9.22 8.08 9.38
C ILE A 26 -8.42 7.33 8.33
N SER A 27 -7.53 6.42 8.76
CA SER A 27 -6.73 5.63 7.83
C SER A 27 -7.60 4.72 6.96
N LYS A 28 -8.62 4.11 7.56
CA LYS A 28 -9.56 3.27 6.82
C LYS A 28 -10.26 4.06 5.71
N ARG A 29 -10.76 5.24 6.03
CA ARG A 29 -11.42 6.12 5.06
C ARG A 29 -10.45 6.54 3.95
N PHE A 30 -9.21 6.88 4.32
CA PHE A 30 -8.16 7.24 3.38
C PHE A 30 -7.97 6.15 2.33
N TYR A 31 -7.84 4.90 2.76
CA TYR A 31 -7.63 3.78 1.85
C TYR A 31 -8.85 3.45 1.01
N ILE A 32 -10.05 3.60 1.56
CA ILE A 32 -11.29 3.42 0.78
C ILE A 32 -11.35 4.46 -0.34
N GLU A 33 -11.05 5.72 -0.05
CA GLU A 33 -11.05 6.78 -1.06
C GLU A 33 -9.96 6.58 -2.11
N LEU A 34 -8.83 6.00 -1.71
CA LEU A 34 -7.75 5.67 -2.64
C LEU A 34 -8.16 4.56 -3.62
N GLY A 35 -9.14 3.74 -3.25
CA GLY A 35 -9.69 2.70 -4.12
C GLY A 35 -9.72 1.30 -3.53
N PHE A 36 -9.24 1.11 -2.30
CA PHE A 36 -9.28 -0.20 -1.65
C PHE A 36 -10.69 -0.54 -1.16
N GLU A 37 -11.04 -1.80 -1.22
CA GLU A 37 -12.29 -2.31 -0.67
C GLU A 37 -12.04 -2.90 0.72
N PRO A 38 -12.78 -2.44 1.75
CA PRO A 38 -12.56 -2.93 3.11
C PRO A 38 -13.30 -4.25 3.34
N LYS A 39 -12.62 -5.16 4.04
CA LYS A 39 -13.24 -6.37 4.57
C LYS A 39 -12.93 -6.44 6.05
N THR A 40 -13.95 -6.21 6.87
CA THR A 40 -13.78 -6.20 8.33
C THR A 40 -13.42 -7.59 8.83
N LEU A 41 -12.32 -7.71 9.56
CA LEU A 41 -11.91 -8.95 10.21
C LEU A 41 -12.31 -8.92 11.67
N THR A 42 -11.99 -7.84 12.38
CA THR A 42 -12.42 -7.57 13.75
C THR A 42 -12.67 -6.07 13.88
N ASP A 43 -13.04 -5.61 15.07
CA ASP A 43 -13.21 -4.17 15.31
C ASP A 43 -11.87 -3.40 15.27
N ARG A 44 -10.74 -4.11 15.25
CA ARG A 44 -9.40 -3.50 15.21
C ARG A 44 -8.58 -3.90 13.99
N LEU A 45 -9.13 -4.72 13.11
CA LEU A 45 -8.43 -5.22 11.91
C LEU A 45 -9.37 -5.17 10.72
N VAL A 46 -8.90 -4.60 9.61
CA VAL A 46 -9.61 -4.60 8.34
C VAL A 46 -8.65 -5.00 7.23
N GLU A 47 -9.09 -5.93 6.39
CA GLU A 47 -8.34 -6.26 5.19
C GLU A 47 -8.72 -5.27 4.10
N MET A 48 -7.72 -4.54 3.58
CA MET A 48 -7.91 -3.58 2.50
C MET A 48 -7.51 -4.28 1.20
N GLN A 49 -8.49 -4.49 0.32
CA GLN A 49 -8.32 -5.28 -0.90
C GLN A 49 -8.29 -4.39 -2.14
N PHE A 50 -7.40 -4.72 -3.08
CA PHE A 50 -7.35 -4.09 -4.38
C PHE A 50 -7.14 -5.20 -5.42
N GLY A 51 -8.23 -5.63 -6.06
CA GLY A 51 -8.18 -6.81 -6.91
C GLY A 51 -7.73 -8.04 -6.13
N ALA A 52 -6.69 -8.71 -6.62
CA ALA A 52 -6.15 -9.91 -5.98
C ALA A 52 -5.17 -9.61 -4.85
N PHE A 53 -4.87 -8.33 -4.60
CA PHE A 53 -3.87 -7.92 -3.62
C PHE A 53 -4.53 -7.31 -2.39
N SER A 54 -3.87 -7.42 -1.25
CA SER A 54 -4.41 -6.85 -0.03
C SER A 54 -3.34 -6.65 1.02
N PHE A 55 -3.67 -5.82 2.01
CA PHE A 55 -2.93 -5.71 3.25
C PHE A 55 -3.93 -5.62 4.40
N ILE A 56 -3.45 -5.79 5.62
CA ILE A 56 -4.30 -5.66 6.82
C ILE A 56 -3.97 -4.34 7.48
N LEU A 57 -4.98 -3.49 7.64
CA LEU A 57 -4.87 -2.26 8.42
C LEU A 57 -5.20 -2.59 9.87
N GLN A 58 -4.31 -2.22 10.79
CA GLN A 58 -4.48 -2.55 12.20
C GLN A 58 -4.56 -1.29 13.06
N ALA A 59 -5.44 -1.33 14.06
CA ALA A 59 -5.59 -0.27 15.04
C ALA A 59 -4.48 -0.37 16.10
N TYR A 60 -3.24 -0.21 15.64
CA TYR A 60 -2.03 -0.28 16.46
C TYR A 60 -0.99 0.63 15.82
N TYR A 61 -0.25 1.37 16.66
CA TYR A 61 0.67 2.37 16.12
C TYR A 61 1.88 2.55 17.03
N VAL A 62 3.06 2.47 16.42
CA VAL A 62 4.33 2.87 17.02
C VAL A 62 5.01 3.77 16.00
N GLN A 63 5.25 5.03 16.36
CA GLN A 63 5.74 6.04 15.41
C GLN A 63 7.02 5.62 14.71
N GLN A 64 7.99 5.08 15.44
CA GLN A 64 9.27 4.67 14.87
C GLN A 64 9.10 3.57 13.82
N TRP A 65 8.12 2.69 13.99
CA TRP A 65 7.85 1.62 13.03
C TRP A 65 7.09 2.15 11.82
N ALA A 66 6.11 3.02 12.03
CA ALA A 66 5.33 3.61 10.95
C ALA A 66 6.20 4.48 10.04
N ASP A 67 7.09 5.27 10.63
CA ASP A 67 7.97 6.17 9.88
C ASP A 67 8.96 5.41 8.98
N ASN A 68 9.22 4.15 9.30
CA ASN A 68 10.11 3.30 8.51
C ASN A 68 9.35 2.26 7.67
N PHE A 69 8.02 2.31 7.69
CA PHE A 69 7.19 1.37 6.95
C PHE A 69 6.99 1.87 5.53
N VAL A 70 7.37 1.06 4.55
CA VAL A 70 7.22 1.39 3.13
C VAL A 70 6.41 0.31 2.46
N MET A 71 5.33 0.72 1.80
CA MET A 71 4.56 -0.17 0.93
C MET A 71 4.99 0.08 -0.51
N HIS A 72 5.29 -0.98 -1.21
CA HIS A 72 5.67 -0.91 -2.63
C HIS A 72 4.54 -1.47 -3.47
N MET A 73 3.99 -0.64 -4.33
CA MET A 73 2.95 -1.04 -5.27
C MET A 73 3.49 -0.90 -6.69
N ARG A 74 3.62 -2.02 -7.40
CA ARG A 74 4.02 -1.98 -8.80
C ARG A 74 2.77 -1.91 -9.67
N VAL A 75 2.74 -0.93 -10.57
CA VAL A 75 1.61 -0.68 -11.44
C VAL A 75 2.06 -0.67 -12.90
N SER A 76 1.12 -0.88 -13.79
CA SER A 76 1.42 -0.85 -15.23
C SER A 76 1.48 0.58 -15.77
N ASP A 77 0.84 1.53 -15.10
CA ASP A 77 0.77 2.92 -15.56
C ASP A 77 0.69 3.87 -14.36
N VAL A 78 1.84 4.45 -14.01
CA VAL A 78 1.91 5.34 -12.84
C VAL A 78 1.19 6.67 -13.10
N LYS A 79 1.08 7.10 -14.35
CA LYS A 79 0.40 8.36 -14.66
C LYS A 79 -1.09 8.27 -14.36
N VAL A 80 -1.71 7.14 -14.68
CA VAL A 80 -3.13 6.91 -14.34
C VAL A 80 -3.31 6.97 -12.82
N TRP A 81 -2.39 6.36 -12.07
CA TRP A 81 -2.43 6.41 -10.61
C TRP A 81 -2.22 7.81 -10.08
N TRP A 82 -1.27 8.55 -10.66
CA TRP A 82 -1.02 9.92 -10.21
C TRP A 82 -2.21 10.82 -10.47
N ASP A 83 -2.84 10.74 -11.64
CA ASP A 83 -4.02 11.53 -11.95
C ASP A 83 -5.15 11.23 -10.96
N HIS A 84 -5.31 9.98 -10.57
CA HIS A 84 -6.27 9.57 -9.56
C HIS A 84 -5.95 10.18 -8.19
N ILE A 85 -4.71 10.03 -7.73
CA ILE A 85 -4.26 10.56 -6.43
C ILE A 85 -4.40 12.08 -6.40
N ASP A 86 -3.93 12.76 -7.43
CA ASP A 86 -3.97 14.21 -7.51
C ASP A 86 -5.41 14.72 -7.49
N GLY A 87 -6.30 14.03 -8.17
CA GLY A 87 -7.73 14.41 -8.21
C GLY A 87 -8.46 14.22 -6.88
N LEU A 88 -7.94 13.40 -5.98
CA LEU A 88 -8.56 13.18 -4.67
C LEU A 88 -8.27 14.30 -3.67
N ASP A 89 -7.30 15.15 -3.94
CA ASP A 89 -6.91 16.28 -3.07
C ASP A 89 -6.57 15.80 -1.64
N LEU A 90 -5.80 14.73 -1.56
CA LEU A 90 -5.47 14.08 -0.28
C LEU A 90 -4.67 14.99 0.64
N ALA A 91 -3.80 15.83 0.07
CA ALA A 91 -2.97 16.75 0.86
C ALA A 91 -3.83 17.71 1.68
N SER A 92 -4.84 18.31 1.07
CA SER A 92 -5.75 19.23 1.78
C SER A 92 -6.66 18.50 2.76
N ARG A 93 -7.17 17.34 2.35
CA ARG A 93 -8.22 16.64 3.10
C ARG A 93 -7.68 15.87 4.29
N TYR A 94 -6.46 15.38 4.21
CA TYR A 94 -5.85 14.55 5.26
C TYR A 94 -4.55 15.14 5.83
N GLY A 95 -4.06 16.25 5.26
CA GLY A 95 -2.80 16.83 5.70
C GLY A 95 -1.59 15.96 5.37
N VAL A 96 -1.69 15.13 4.34
CA VAL A 96 -0.62 14.21 3.95
C VAL A 96 0.21 14.77 2.80
N GLU A 97 1.37 14.17 2.55
CA GLU A 97 2.23 14.51 1.44
C GLU A 97 1.97 13.57 0.26
N THR A 98 1.90 14.14 -0.94
CA THR A 98 1.88 13.37 -2.19
C THR A 98 3.05 13.82 -3.05
N ARG A 99 3.58 12.89 -3.85
CA ARG A 99 4.76 13.16 -4.69
C ARG A 99 4.46 12.73 -6.12
N ALA A 100 4.56 13.71 -7.05
CA ALA A 100 4.38 13.43 -8.48
C ALA A 100 5.43 12.45 -8.98
N PRO A 101 5.15 11.72 -10.07
CA PRO A 101 6.10 10.75 -10.60
C PRO A 101 7.45 11.35 -10.93
N GLN A 102 8.52 10.67 -10.50
CA GLN A 102 9.89 11.02 -10.81
C GLN A 102 10.63 9.77 -11.26
N MET A 103 11.54 9.94 -12.22
CA MET A 103 12.36 8.82 -12.68
C MET A 103 13.40 8.49 -11.63
N GLU A 104 13.43 7.25 -11.21
CA GLU A 104 14.43 6.69 -10.31
C GLU A 104 15.16 5.56 -11.02
N ASP A 105 16.17 4.97 -10.37
CA ASP A 105 17.07 4.01 -11.01
C ASP A 105 16.34 2.87 -11.70
N TRP A 106 15.19 2.46 -11.20
CA TRP A 106 14.51 1.27 -11.70
C TRP A 106 13.07 1.53 -12.13
N GLY A 107 12.68 2.77 -12.31
CA GLY A 107 11.38 3.09 -12.84
C GLY A 107 10.88 4.48 -12.47
N LEU A 108 9.68 4.76 -12.94
CA LEU A 108 8.99 6.01 -12.68
C LEU A 108 8.15 5.81 -11.40
N VAL A 109 8.36 6.64 -10.38
CA VAL A 109 7.78 6.42 -9.05
C VAL A 109 7.03 7.65 -8.56
N ALA A 110 5.76 7.46 -8.22
CA ALA A 110 4.96 8.42 -7.47
C ALA A 110 4.93 7.99 -6.00
N GLY A 111 4.56 8.90 -5.12
CA GLY A 111 4.49 8.61 -3.70
C GLY A 111 3.27 9.22 -3.03
N VAL A 112 2.81 8.56 -1.98
CA VAL A 112 1.82 9.12 -1.08
C VAL A 112 2.13 8.62 0.33
N ILE A 113 2.05 9.55 1.29
CA ILE A 113 2.22 9.18 2.71
C ILE A 113 0.83 9.15 3.32
N ASP A 114 0.51 8.04 3.99
CA ASP A 114 -0.83 7.90 4.58
C ASP A 114 -0.97 8.73 5.87
N PRO A 115 -2.17 8.84 6.46
CA PRO A 115 -2.38 9.66 7.66
C PRO A 115 -1.56 9.24 8.88
N SER A 116 -0.98 8.04 8.88
CA SER A 116 -0.17 7.54 9.99
C SER A 116 1.32 7.59 9.71
N GLY A 117 1.74 8.11 8.54
CA GLY A 117 3.14 8.27 8.19
C GLY A 117 3.71 7.14 7.35
N VAL A 118 2.90 6.20 6.91
CA VAL A 118 3.35 5.08 6.07
C VAL A 118 3.54 5.56 4.63
N LEU A 119 4.71 5.31 4.07
CA LEU A 119 5.05 5.72 2.71
C LEU A 119 4.62 4.64 1.71
N TRP A 120 3.85 5.05 0.72
CA TRP A 120 3.52 4.23 -0.44
C TRP A 120 4.34 4.69 -1.63
N ARG A 121 5.09 3.76 -2.22
CA ARG A 121 5.83 4.00 -3.45
C ARG A 121 5.09 3.28 -4.57
N ILE A 122 4.55 4.05 -5.50
CA ILE A 122 3.75 3.54 -6.61
C ILE A 122 4.63 3.62 -7.85
N ALA A 123 5.07 2.47 -8.33
CA ALA A 123 6.17 2.38 -9.26
C ALA A 123 5.77 1.68 -10.56
N GLU A 124 6.10 2.33 -11.68
CA GLU A 124 6.00 1.70 -12.99
C GLU A 124 7.40 1.26 -13.40
N ALA A 125 7.58 -0.05 -13.48
CA ALA A 125 8.85 -0.59 -13.90
C ALA A 125 9.11 -0.25 -15.39
N PRO A 126 10.37 -0.04 -15.79
CA PRO A 126 10.67 0.16 -17.20
C PRO A 126 10.28 -1.08 -18.01
N ALA A 127 10.02 -0.88 -19.31
CA ALA A 127 9.70 -1.98 -20.20
C ALA A 127 10.82 -3.03 -20.15
N PRO A 128 10.48 -4.34 -20.25
CA PRO A 128 11.51 -5.37 -20.28
C PRO A 128 12.47 -5.13 -21.45
N HIS A 129 13.76 -5.41 -21.21
CA HIS A 129 14.73 -5.32 -22.27
C HIS A 129 14.44 -6.39 -23.34
N PRO A 130 14.46 -6.03 -24.61
CA PRO A 130 14.36 -7.04 -25.65
C PRO A 130 15.58 -7.96 -25.59
N ASN A 131 15.33 -9.25 -25.69
CA ASN A 131 16.41 -10.24 -25.73
C ASN A 131 16.95 -10.40 -27.15
#